data_057108124937c1de3e0c8c34f58acd94
#
_entry.id   057108124937c1de3e0c8c34f58acd94
#
_cell.length_a   1.000
_cell.length_b   1.000
_cell.length_c   1.000
_cell.angle_alpha   90.00
_cell.angle_beta   90.00
_cell.angle_gamma   90.00
#
_symmetry.space_group_name_H-M   'P 1'
#
loop_
_entity.id
_entity.type
_entity.pdbx_description
1 polymer ?
#
loop_
_entity_poly.entity_id
_entity_poly.type
_entity_poly.pdbx_seq_one_letter_code
_entity_poly.pdbx_strand_id
1 'polypeptide(L)'
;MPYTLNDLVVDIKEILVKDQIQNGSDKICYFVSKALMDQNFIAENLPDRLNGEPPRQILYEDNDTGFCVCGHVYDTEAIGTPHDHGPSWAIYGQASGETEMTDWEITNDISSDDIIYVKPKKTYTMKAGDVHFYDIGHVHSPVRKDPVRLLRIEGENLDNIKRSNIKVS
;
A
#
# COMPACT_ATOMS: atom_id res chain seq x y z
N MET A 1 -17.43 -13.25 15.55
CA MET A 1 -16.25 -14.05 15.17
C MET A 1 -15.17 -13.06 14.72
N PRO A 2 -13.88 -13.33 15.00
CA PRO A 2 -12.79 -12.46 14.54
C PRO A 2 -12.78 -12.39 13.02
N TYR A 3 -12.36 -11.25 12.47
CA TYR A 3 -12.18 -11.07 11.03
C TYR A 3 -10.80 -11.61 10.62
N THR A 4 -10.77 -12.55 9.71
CA THR A 4 -9.53 -13.27 9.33
C THR A 4 -8.94 -12.78 8.03
N LEU A 5 -7.69 -13.15 7.74
CA LEU A 5 -7.07 -12.90 6.41
C LEU A 5 -7.90 -13.52 5.28
N ASN A 6 -8.46 -14.71 5.50
CA ASN A 6 -9.31 -15.35 4.51
C ASN A 6 -10.60 -14.56 4.24
N ASP A 7 -11.23 -14.00 5.29
CA ASP A 7 -12.40 -13.13 5.12
C ASP A 7 -12.06 -11.89 4.29
N LEU A 8 -10.94 -11.23 4.59
CA LEU A 8 -10.45 -10.08 3.83
C LEU A 8 -10.19 -10.43 2.36
N VAL A 9 -9.54 -11.56 2.09
CA VAL A 9 -9.26 -12.04 0.74
C VAL A 9 -10.55 -12.28 -0.05
N VAL A 10 -11.53 -12.94 0.55
CA VAL A 10 -12.84 -13.20 -0.07
C VAL A 10 -13.56 -11.89 -0.40
N ASP A 11 -13.63 -10.98 0.56
CA ASP A 11 -14.29 -9.67 0.39
C ASP A 11 -13.64 -8.85 -0.74
N ILE A 12 -12.30 -8.82 -0.81
CA ILE A 12 -11.56 -8.11 -1.88
C ILE A 12 -11.81 -8.77 -3.24
N LYS A 13 -11.66 -10.10 -3.32
CA LYS A 13 -11.84 -10.85 -4.55
C LYS A 13 -13.24 -10.66 -5.15
N GLU A 14 -14.27 -10.70 -4.31
CA GLU A 14 -15.65 -10.47 -4.76
C GLU A 14 -15.84 -9.09 -5.41
N ILE A 15 -15.12 -8.06 -4.94
CA ILE A 15 -15.17 -6.71 -5.52
C ILE A 15 -14.44 -6.71 -6.86
N LEU A 16 -13.19 -7.20 -6.90
CA LEU A 16 -12.34 -7.14 -8.08
C LEU A 16 -12.84 -7.99 -9.26
N VAL A 17 -13.58 -9.05 -8.98
CA VAL A 17 -14.21 -9.87 -10.04
C VAL A 17 -15.42 -9.16 -10.66
N LYS A 18 -16.10 -8.29 -9.90
CA LYS A 18 -17.35 -7.65 -10.33
C LYS A 18 -17.13 -6.25 -10.92
N ASP A 19 -16.05 -5.57 -10.56
CA ASP A 19 -15.86 -4.17 -10.90
C ASP A 19 -14.38 -3.80 -11.06
N GLN A 20 -14.13 -2.66 -11.72
CA GLN A 20 -12.80 -2.07 -11.77
C GLN A 20 -12.44 -1.47 -10.40
N ILE A 21 -11.15 -1.44 -10.09
CA ILE A 21 -10.64 -0.94 -8.80
C ILE A 21 -11.07 0.50 -8.52
N GLN A 22 -11.15 1.36 -9.54
CA GLN A 22 -11.56 2.76 -9.38
C GLN A 22 -12.96 2.90 -8.81
N ASN A 23 -13.86 1.94 -9.06
CA ASN A 23 -15.22 1.90 -8.53
C ASN A 23 -15.30 1.10 -7.21
N GLY A 24 -14.40 0.13 -7.02
CA GLY A 24 -14.39 -0.78 -5.87
C GLY A 24 -13.49 -0.33 -4.71
N SER A 25 -12.60 0.65 -4.94
CA SER A 25 -11.56 1.04 -3.97
C SER A 25 -12.10 1.41 -2.60
N ASP A 26 -13.19 2.17 -2.52
CA ASP A 26 -13.80 2.58 -1.24
C ASP A 26 -14.28 1.38 -0.43
N LYS A 27 -14.85 0.37 -1.09
CA LYS A 27 -15.29 -0.87 -0.43
C LYS A 27 -14.10 -1.69 0.08
N ILE A 28 -13.04 -1.78 -0.72
CA ILE A 28 -11.81 -2.47 -0.29
C ILE A 28 -11.18 -1.72 0.89
N CYS A 29 -11.09 -0.39 0.85
CA CYS A 29 -10.63 0.43 1.97
C CYS A 29 -11.45 0.18 3.25
N TYR A 30 -12.77 0.03 3.13
CA TYR A 30 -13.61 -0.32 4.26
C TYR A 30 -13.25 -1.68 4.87
N PHE A 31 -13.03 -2.72 4.04
CA PHE A 31 -12.66 -4.05 4.54
C PHE A 31 -11.24 -4.06 5.14
N VAL A 32 -10.31 -3.31 4.56
CA VAL A 32 -8.97 -3.11 5.15
C VAL A 32 -9.09 -2.41 6.51
N SER A 33 -9.88 -1.34 6.62
CA SER A 33 -10.15 -0.67 7.89
C SER A 33 -10.74 -1.62 8.94
N LYS A 34 -11.70 -2.47 8.54
CA LYS A 34 -12.29 -3.50 9.41
C LYS A 34 -11.23 -4.48 9.93
N ALA A 35 -10.32 -4.95 9.07
CA ALA A 35 -9.20 -5.81 9.47
C ALA A 35 -8.27 -5.11 10.47
N LEU A 36 -7.97 -3.83 10.27
CA LEU A 36 -7.12 -3.03 11.15
C LEU A 36 -7.74 -2.69 12.52
N MET A 37 -9.05 -2.81 12.65
CA MET A 37 -9.74 -2.67 13.94
C MET A 37 -9.66 -3.94 14.81
N ASP A 38 -9.31 -5.09 14.24
CA ASP A 38 -9.18 -6.37 14.94
C ASP A 38 -7.73 -6.58 15.38
N GLN A 39 -7.47 -6.49 16.69
CA GLN A 39 -6.14 -6.68 17.26
C GLN A 39 -5.62 -8.11 17.07
N ASN A 40 -6.49 -9.11 16.97
CA ASN A 40 -6.07 -10.48 16.67
C ASN A 40 -5.59 -10.59 15.23
N PHE A 41 -6.30 -9.94 14.29
CA PHE A 41 -5.86 -9.86 12.89
C PHE A 41 -4.46 -9.24 12.78
N ILE A 42 -4.21 -8.13 13.48
CA ILE A 42 -2.90 -7.45 13.46
C ILE A 42 -1.82 -8.37 14.05
N ALA A 43 -2.07 -8.96 15.21
CA ALA A 43 -1.10 -9.83 15.88
C ALA A 43 -0.75 -11.07 15.04
N GLU A 44 -1.72 -11.64 14.33
CA GLU A 44 -1.52 -12.84 13.51
C GLU A 44 -0.79 -12.52 12.18
N ASN A 45 -1.14 -11.41 11.52
CA ASN A 45 -0.70 -11.12 10.16
C ASN A 45 0.45 -10.11 10.06
N LEU A 46 0.68 -9.32 11.11
CA LEU A 46 1.74 -8.33 11.18
C LEU A 46 2.64 -8.52 12.42
N PRO A 47 3.16 -9.73 12.67
CA PRO A 47 4.05 -9.99 13.80
C PRO A 47 5.38 -9.25 13.63
N ASP A 48 6.14 -9.13 14.73
CA ASP A 48 7.51 -8.61 14.68
C ASP A 48 8.36 -9.43 13.73
N ARG A 49 9.25 -8.76 13.01
CA ARG A 49 10.19 -9.43 12.11
C ARG A 49 11.34 -10.03 12.87
N LEU A 50 11.76 -11.24 12.47
CA LEU A 50 13.00 -11.84 12.95
C LEU A 50 14.20 -11.19 12.26
N ASN A 51 15.37 -11.29 12.88
CA ASN A 51 16.60 -10.75 12.30
C ASN A 51 16.85 -11.30 10.89
N GLY A 52 16.99 -10.39 9.93
CA GLY A 52 17.25 -10.72 8.52
C GLY A 52 15.98 -10.91 7.67
N GLU A 53 14.80 -10.90 8.25
CA GLU A 53 13.56 -10.90 7.47
C GLU A 53 13.31 -9.54 6.82
N PRO A 54 12.84 -9.51 5.56
CA PRO A 54 12.49 -8.26 4.90
C PRO A 54 11.27 -7.61 5.57
N PRO A 55 11.19 -6.28 5.60
CA PRO A 55 10.02 -5.57 6.14
C PRO A 55 8.73 -5.96 5.44
N ARG A 56 8.76 -6.15 4.12
CA ARG A 56 7.60 -6.57 3.32
C ARG A 56 7.55 -8.09 3.22
N GLN A 57 6.39 -8.65 3.55
CA GLN A 57 6.08 -10.06 3.34
C GLN A 57 4.74 -10.20 2.63
N ILE A 58 4.65 -11.10 1.64
CA ILE A 58 3.40 -11.45 0.99
C ILE A 58 2.66 -12.43 1.91
N LEU A 59 1.44 -12.05 2.32
CA LEU A 59 0.55 -12.87 3.13
C LEU A 59 -0.37 -13.72 2.25
N TYR A 60 -0.75 -13.19 1.08
CA TYR A 60 -1.61 -13.85 0.11
C TYR A 60 -1.39 -13.26 -1.28
N GLU A 61 -1.45 -14.12 -2.30
CA GLU A 61 -1.45 -13.75 -3.72
C GLU A 61 -2.57 -14.51 -4.44
N ASP A 62 -3.45 -13.78 -5.13
CA ASP A 62 -4.60 -14.37 -5.82
C ASP A 62 -4.24 -14.77 -7.26
N ASN A 63 -4.40 -16.05 -7.57
CA ASN A 63 -4.03 -16.58 -8.90
C ASN A 63 -4.97 -16.12 -10.03
N ASP A 64 -6.20 -15.71 -9.73
CA ASP A 64 -7.19 -15.36 -10.75
C ASP A 64 -7.13 -13.87 -11.11
N THR A 65 -7.00 -12.99 -10.12
CA THR A 65 -7.00 -11.54 -10.29
C THR A 65 -5.62 -10.91 -10.16
N GLY A 66 -4.66 -11.63 -9.58
CA GLY A 66 -3.28 -11.18 -9.38
C GLY A 66 -3.06 -10.29 -8.16
N PHE A 67 -4.10 -9.86 -7.44
CA PHE A 67 -3.90 -9.00 -6.27
C PHE A 67 -3.14 -9.71 -5.15
N CYS A 68 -2.37 -8.91 -4.41
CA CYS A 68 -1.63 -9.38 -3.24
C CYS A 68 -2.07 -8.67 -1.97
N VAL A 69 -2.07 -9.41 -0.85
CA VAL A 69 -2.12 -8.85 0.50
C VAL A 69 -0.73 -8.95 1.10
N CYS A 70 -0.17 -7.82 1.54
CA CYS A 70 1.19 -7.75 2.07
C CYS A 70 1.20 -7.14 3.47
N GLY A 71 2.00 -7.71 4.35
CA GLY A 71 2.34 -7.12 5.64
C GLY A 71 3.66 -6.34 5.53
N HIS A 72 3.70 -5.12 6.00
CA HIS A 72 4.91 -4.32 6.13
C HIS A 72 5.15 -4.01 7.62
N VAL A 73 6.29 -4.44 8.12
CA VAL A 73 6.72 -4.18 9.49
C VAL A 73 8.11 -3.58 9.48
N TYR A 74 8.22 -2.35 9.95
CA TYR A 74 9.48 -1.62 10.08
C TYR A 74 9.76 -1.39 11.56
N ASP A 75 10.88 -1.87 12.03
CA ASP A 75 11.31 -1.75 13.45
C ASP A 75 12.13 -0.48 13.70
N THR A 76 12.57 0.19 12.62
CA THR A 76 13.38 1.40 12.66
C THR A 76 12.89 2.41 11.63
N GLU A 77 13.50 3.59 11.63
CA GLU A 77 13.24 4.62 10.62
C GLU A 77 13.31 4.05 9.19
N ALA A 78 12.34 4.41 8.36
CA ALA A 78 12.30 4.07 6.95
C ALA A 78 11.81 5.27 6.12
N ILE A 79 12.68 5.77 5.25
CA ILE A 79 12.39 6.91 4.38
C ILE A 79 12.34 6.43 2.93
N GLY A 80 11.17 6.59 2.30
CA GLY A 80 10.96 6.30 0.89
C GLY A 80 11.14 7.54 0.01
N THR A 81 11.73 7.37 -1.16
CA THR A 81 11.75 8.40 -2.21
C THR A 81 10.43 8.44 -2.97
N PRO A 82 10.14 9.53 -3.71
CA PRO A 82 8.98 9.58 -4.59
C PRO A 82 8.96 8.38 -5.55
N HIS A 83 7.84 7.66 -5.56
CA HIS A 83 7.64 6.48 -6.40
C HIS A 83 6.18 6.28 -6.74
N ASP A 84 5.93 5.54 -7.81
CA ASP A 84 4.65 4.94 -8.15
C ASP A 84 4.69 3.42 -7.96
N HIS A 85 3.62 2.75 -8.34
CA HIS A 85 3.54 1.28 -8.32
C HIS A 85 3.59 0.68 -9.74
N GLY A 86 4.19 1.40 -10.72
CA GLY A 86 4.20 0.97 -12.11
C GLY A 86 2.78 0.82 -12.66
N PRO A 87 2.44 -0.34 -13.26
CA PRO A 87 1.10 -0.58 -13.81
C PRO A 87 0.05 -0.94 -12.75
N SER A 88 0.43 -0.98 -11.47
CA SER A 88 -0.45 -1.39 -10.37
C SER A 88 -0.99 -0.20 -9.58
N TRP A 89 -2.10 -0.43 -8.93
CA TRP A 89 -2.63 0.38 -7.82
C TRP A 89 -2.19 -0.22 -6.48
N ALA A 90 -2.34 0.54 -5.40
CA ALA A 90 -2.15 0.04 -4.04
C ALA A 90 -3.13 0.67 -3.04
N ILE A 91 -3.47 -0.05 -1.98
CA ILE A 91 -4.17 0.45 -0.82
C ILE A 91 -3.27 0.26 0.40
N TYR A 92 -3.05 1.31 1.16
CA TYR A 92 -2.27 1.28 2.38
C TYR A 92 -3.18 1.45 3.58
N GLY A 93 -3.10 0.52 4.52
CA GLY A 93 -3.74 0.60 5.82
C GLY A 93 -2.72 0.67 6.95
N GLN A 94 -2.75 1.73 7.75
CA GLN A 94 -1.86 1.91 8.89
C GLN A 94 -2.39 1.11 10.09
N ALA A 95 -1.65 0.08 10.53
CA ALA A 95 -2.04 -0.75 11.66
C ALA A 95 -1.51 -0.20 12.99
N SER A 96 -0.27 0.31 13.00
CA SER A 96 0.34 0.96 14.17
C SER A 96 1.43 1.94 13.76
N GLY A 97 1.79 2.85 14.67
CA GLY A 97 2.72 3.94 14.41
C GLY A 97 2.14 5.00 13.46
N GLU A 98 2.99 5.86 12.96
CA GLU A 98 2.61 6.95 12.04
C GLU A 98 3.49 6.97 10.81
N THR A 99 2.88 7.26 9.65
CA THR A 99 3.59 7.49 8.39
C THR A 99 3.25 8.89 7.89
N GLU A 100 4.25 9.75 7.75
CA GLU A 100 4.10 10.99 7.02
C GLU A 100 4.17 10.68 5.52
N MET A 101 3.08 10.95 4.82
CA MET A 101 2.95 10.68 3.39
C MET A 101 2.92 11.97 2.60
N THR A 102 3.72 12.07 1.56
CA THR A 102 3.67 13.17 0.60
C THR A 102 3.18 12.67 -0.73
N ASP A 103 2.09 13.25 -1.23
CA ASP A 103 1.64 13.11 -2.61
C ASP A 103 2.41 14.10 -3.50
N TRP A 104 2.78 13.68 -4.70
CA TRP A 104 3.57 14.46 -5.64
C TRP A 104 2.78 14.74 -6.92
N GLU A 105 2.94 15.93 -7.45
CA GLU A 105 2.36 16.35 -8.73
C GLU A 105 3.39 16.22 -9.85
N ILE A 106 3.01 15.57 -10.95
CA ILE A 106 3.83 15.45 -12.15
C ILE A 106 3.87 16.81 -12.86
N THR A 107 5.07 17.26 -13.24
CA THR A 107 5.31 18.60 -13.78
C THR A 107 5.70 18.63 -15.27
N ASN A 108 6.00 17.46 -15.89
CA ASN A 108 6.35 17.38 -17.30
C ASN A 108 5.35 16.53 -18.09
N ASP A 109 5.43 16.61 -19.40
CA ASP A 109 4.68 15.74 -20.31
C ASP A 109 5.37 14.36 -20.37
N ILE A 110 4.74 13.37 -19.73
CA ILE A 110 5.25 11.99 -19.66
C ILE A 110 5.14 11.23 -20.99
N SER A 111 4.45 11.77 -21.98
CA SER A 111 4.33 11.13 -23.31
C SER A 111 5.62 11.23 -24.13
N SER A 112 6.50 12.17 -23.81
CA SER A 112 7.74 12.46 -24.54
C SER A 112 9.03 12.13 -23.77
N ASP A 113 8.95 11.91 -22.47
CA ASP A 113 10.11 11.72 -21.59
C ASP A 113 10.08 10.38 -20.87
N ASP A 114 11.25 9.70 -20.79
CA ASP A 114 11.45 8.51 -19.95
C ASP A 114 11.58 8.85 -18.46
N ILE A 115 11.62 10.14 -18.10
CA ILE A 115 11.78 10.65 -16.74
C ILE A 115 10.52 11.43 -16.36
N ILE A 116 9.96 11.08 -15.22
CA ILE A 116 8.85 11.81 -14.60
C ILE A 116 9.41 12.80 -13.60
N TYR A 117 9.19 14.09 -13.83
CA TYR A 117 9.55 15.14 -12.88
C TYR A 117 8.38 15.45 -11.97
N VAL A 118 8.63 15.58 -10.68
CA VAL A 118 7.60 15.80 -9.67
C VAL A 118 7.96 16.92 -8.70
N LYS A 119 6.93 17.60 -8.16
CA LYS A 119 7.02 18.54 -7.04
C LYS A 119 6.06 18.12 -5.93
N PRO A 120 6.32 18.46 -4.65
CA PRO A 120 5.39 18.18 -3.56
C PRO A 120 4.02 18.83 -3.82
N LYS A 121 2.94 18.07 -3.59
CA LYS A 121 1.57 18.55 -3.73
C LYS A 121 0.89 18.68 -2.37
N LYS A 122 0.96 17.63 -1.56
CA LYS A 122 0.29 17.57 -0.26
C LYS A 122 1.02 16.61 0.66
N THR A 123 1.20 17.00 1.91
CA THR A 123 1.73 16.12 2.96
C THR A 123 0.66 15.90 4.02
N TYR A 124 0.53 14.69 4.51
CA TYR A 124 -0.42 14.27 5.55
C TYR A 124 0.16 13.12 6.37
N THR A 125 -0.39 12.93 7.57
CA THR A 125 0.03 11.84 8.46
C THR A 125 -1.04 10.74 8.46
N MET A 126 -0.62 9.52 8.15
CA MET A 126 -1.43 8.32 8.34
C MET A 126 -1.22 7.80 9.76
N LYS A 127 -2.30 7.60 10.49
CA LYS A 127 -2.34 7.05 11.85
C LYS A 127 -3.03 5.70 11.87
N ALA A 128 -2.89 4.97 12.98
CA ALA A 128 -3.56 3.68 13.15
C ALA A 128 -5.07 3.76 12.81
N GLY A 129 -5.51 2.90 11.90
CA GLY A 129 -6.86 2.86 11.34
C GLY A 129 -7.05 3.62 10.02
N ASP A 130 -6.13 4.50 9.63
CA ASP A 130 -6.21 5.20 8.35
C ASP A 130 -5.94 4.26 7.17
N VAL A 131 -6.73 4.42 6.12
CA VAL A 131 -6.61 3.65 4.88
C VAL A 131 -6.69 4.59 3.69
N HIS A 132 -5.74 4.47 2.75
CA HIS A 132 -5.66 5.29 1.56
C HIS A 132 -5.50 4.45 0.29
N PHE A 133 -6.22 4.83 -0.75
CA PHE A 133 -6.09 4.28 -2.11
C PHE A 133 -5.15 5.14 -2.94
N TYR A 134 -4.21 4.50 -3.61
CA TYR A 134 -3.27 5.10 -4.57
C TYR A 134 -3.49 4.44 -5.93
N ASP A 135 -4.06 5.18 -6.86
CA ASP A 135 -4.36 4.69 -8.19
C ASP A 135 -3.08 4.51 -9.03
N ILE A 136 -3.20 3.89 -10.18
CA ILE A 136 -2.12 3.70 -11.15
C ILE A 136 -1.50 5.07 -11.49
N GLY A 137 -0.18 5.16 -11.41
CA GLY A 137 0.56 6.39 -11.70
C GLY A 137 0.55 7.44 -10.58
N HIS A 138 -0.12 7.18 -9.45
CA HIS A 138 -0.08 8.08 -8.29
C HIS A 138 1.30 8.07 -7.63
N VAL A 139 1.99 9.20 -7.69
CA VAL A 139 3.32 9.34 -7.09
C VAL A 139 3.22 9.80 -5.64
N HIS A 140 3.84 9.05 -4.73
CA HIS A 140 3.89 9.38 -3.31
C HIS A 140 5.22 8.96 -2.69
N SER A 141 5.50 9.47 -1.49
CA SER A 141 6.66 9.06 -0.69
C SER A 141 6.35 9.00 0.79
N PRO A 142 6.70 7.89 1.47
CA PRO A 142 6.50 7.76 2.90
C PRO A 142 7.76 8.14 3.70
N VAL A 143 7.55 8.78 4.85
CA VAL A 143 8.55 8.95 5.89
C VAL A 143 8.03 8.34 7.18
N ARG A 144 8.77 7.40 7.73
CA ARG A 144 8.47 6.68 8.97
C ARG A 144 9.65 6.89 9.92
N LYS A 145 9.44 7.66 10.97
CA LYS A 145 10.50 8.01 11.96
C LYS A 145 10.63 6.95 13.05
N ASP A 146 9.53 6.28 13.35
CA ASP A 146 9.39 5.30 14.41
C ASP A 146 8.89 3.96 13.84
N PRO A 147 8.93 2.87 14.62
CA PRO A 147 8.38 1.58 14.20
C PRO A 147 6.93 1.67 13.75
N VAL A 148 6.61 1.04 12.62
CA VAL A 148 5.25 1.00 12.05
C VAL A 148 4.87 -0.38 11.54
N ARG A 149 3.58 -0.67 11.55
CA ARG A 149 2.97 -1.81 10.88
C ARG A 149 1.91 -1.32 9.89
N LEU A 150 1.94 -1.88 8.70
CA LEU A 150 1.02 -1.56 7.61
C LEU A 150 0.49 -2.84 6.98
N LEU A 151 -0.79 -2.83 6.66
CA LEU A 151 -1.39 -3.76 5.72
C LEU A 151 -1.44 -3.08 4.35
N ARG A 152 -0.97 -3.75 3.32
CA ARG A 152 -0.99 -3.23 1.96
C ARG A 152 -1.70 -4.21 1.03
N ILE A 153 -2.61 -3.70 0.22
CA ILE A 153 -3.18 -4.44 -0.90
C ILE A 153 -2.54 -3.88 -2.17
N GLU A 154 -2.05 -4.76 -3.02
CA GLU A 154 -1.42 -4.42 -4.31
C GLU A 154 -2.21 -5.09 -5.43
N GLY A 155 -2.42 -4.39 -6.54
CA GLY A 155 -3.16 -4.92 -7.69
C GLY A 155 -2.46 -6.09 -8.36
N GLU A 156 -1.15 -6.16 -8.22
CA GLU A 156 -0.29 -7.27 -8.64
C GLU A 156 0.98 -7.32 -7.77
N ASN A 157 1.71 -8.41 -7.82
CA ASN A 157 2.95 -8.55 -7.06
C ASN A 157 4.03 -7.58 -7.57
N LEU A 158 4.37 -6.59 -6.74
CA LEU A 158 5.31 -5.51 -7.09
C LEU A 158 6.79 -5.94 -7.09
N ASP A 159 7.13 -7.17 -6.69
CA ASP A 159 8.52 -7.64 -6.68
C ASP A 159 9.11 -7.74 -8.10
N ASN A 160 8.26 -7.96 -9.10
CA ASN A 160 8.66 -8.18 -10.49
C ASN A 160 8.37 -6.97 -11.40
N ILE A 161 7.98 -5.82 -10.84
CA ILE A 161 7.54 -4.66 -11.60
C ILE A 161 8.65 -3.63 -11.72
N LYS A 162 8.84 -3.13 -12.94
CA LYS A 162 9.66 -1.96 -13.19
C LYS A 162 8.89 -0.69 -12.81
N ARG A 163 9.38 0.04 -11.81
CA ARG A 163 8.86 1.36 -11.44
C ARG A 163 9.31 2.44 -12.41
N SER A 164 8.56 3.53 -12.45
CA SER A 164 8.89 4.71 -13.25
C SER A 164 10.18 5.38 -12.74
N ASN A 165 10.91 6.03 -13.64
CA ASN A 165 12.08 6.83 -13.30
C ASN A 165 11.61 8.23 -12.87
N ILE A 166 11.60 8.49 -11.58
CA ILE A 166 11.04 9.72 -10.99
C ILE A 166 12.14 10.58 -10.40
N LYS A 167 12.11 11.88 -10.68
CA LYS A 167 13.02 12.89 -10.14
C LYS A 167 12.25 14.08 -9.56
N VAL A 168 12.73 14.59 -8.46
CA VAL A 168 12.21 15.84 -7.88
C VAL A 168 12.75 17.01 -8.71
N SER A 169 11.83 17.87 -9.16
CA SER A 169 12.15 19.09 -9.92
C SER A 169 12.49 20.27 -8.99
#